data_a2c5888658a6f22053ff707e34a4e19e
#
_entry.id   a2c5888658a6f22053ff707e34a4e19e
#
_cell.length_a   1.000
_cell.length_b   1.000
_cell.length_c   1.000
_cell.angle_alpha   90.00
_cell.angle_beta   90.00
_cell.angle_gamma   90.00
#
_symmetry.space_group_name_H-M   'P 1'
#
loop_
_entity.id
_entity.type
_entity.pdbx_description
1 polymer ?
#
loop_
_entity_poly.entity_id
_entity_poly.type
_entity_poly.pdbx_seq_one_letter_code
_entity_poly.pdbx_strand_id
1 'polypeptide(L)'
;MGSVLEVNASNWEREVLQSDRLTLVDFWHDHCPWCIMLDPILNEVAEEYRGKIKFVKLNVLVSPENREIAVHYGVMGTPTLVFFCEGRPVEVLVGLIPKDRLRKMLDDMLERHRECVKQSTELKA
;
A
#
# COMPACT_ATOMS: atom_id res chain seq x y z
N MET A 1 11.66 13.00 3.31
CA MET A 1 11.66 12.04 2.50
C MET A 1 10.64 11.12 2.72
N GLY A 2 9.90 10.88 1.88
CA GLY A 2 8.78 10.06 2.04
C GLY A 2 9.12 8.62 2.19
N SER A 3 8.31 7.93 2.97
CA SER A 3 8.43 6.50 3.10
C SER A 3 7.44 5.80 2.17
N VAL A 4 6.72 6.55 1.35
CA VAL A 4 5.78 5.99 0.39
C VAL A 4 6.42 6.08 -0.99
N LEU A 5 6.66 4.91 -1.59
CA LEU A 5 7.33 4.83 -2.88
C LEU A 5 6.33 4.93 -4.03
N GLU A 6 6.60 5.80 -4.99
CA GLU A 6 5.74 5.89 -6.15
C GLU A 6 6.09 4.75 -7.10
N VAL A 7 5.12 3.96 -7.51
CA VAL A 7 5.35 2.85 -8.44
C VAL A 7 4.51 3.04 -9.70
N ASN A 8 4.86 2.31 -10.73
CA ASN A 8 4.11 2.31 -11.98
C ASN A 8 4.17 0.91 -12.58
N ALA A 9 3.59 0.75 -13.76
CA ALA A 9 3.49 -0.57 -14.36
C ALA A 9 4.86 -1.22 -14.61
N SER A 10 5.89 -0.41 -14.85
CA SER A 10 7.18 -0.98 -15.16
C SER A 10 7.89 -1.58 -13.95
N ASN A 11 7.57 -1.13 -12.74
CA ASN A 11 8.22 -1.70 -11.56
C ASN A 11 7.22 -2.36 -10.60
N TRP A 12 5.96 -2.50 -11.02
CA TRP A 12 4.92 -3.08 -10.18
C TRP A 12 5.28 -4.48 -9.70
N GLU A 13 5.72 -5.34 -10.60
CA GLU A 13 6.03 -6.71 -10.22
C GLU A 13 7.14 -6.74 -9.18
N ARG A 14 8.21 -6.00 -9.41
CA ARG A 14 9.33 -6.01 -8.49
C ARG A 14 8.97 -5.40 -7.15
N GLU A 15 8.28 -4.27 -7.16
CA GLU A 15 8.05 -3.54 -5.92
C GLU A 15 6.87 -4.04 -5.11
N VAL A 16 5.88 -4.65 -5.74
CA VAL A 16 4.68 -5.10 -5.06
C VAL A 16 4.57 -6.61 -5.04
N LEU A 17 4.57 -7.23 -6.21
CA LEU A 17 4.32 -8.67 -6.28
C LEU A 17 5.46 -9.49 -5.71
N GLN A 18 6.68 -9.00 -5.82
CA GLN A 18 7.85 -9.70 -5.29
C GLN A 18 8.35 -9.10 -3.99
N SER A 19 7.54 -8.27 -3.36
CA SER A 19 7.93 -7.64 -2.09
C SER A 19 8.10 -8.71 -1.02
N ASP A 20 9.12 -8.55 -0.19
CA ASP A 20 9.42 -9.50 0.86
C ASP A 20 8.69 -9.18 2.18
N ARG A 21 7.72 -8.29 2.15
CA ARG A 21 6.98 -7.92 3.34
C ARG A 21 5.58 -7.49 2.97
N LEU A 22 4.73 -7.34 3.98
CA LEU A 22 3.39 -6.83 3.79
C LEU A 22 3.48 -5.48 3.11
N THR A 23 2.71 -5.28 2.05
CA THR A 23 2.80 -4.09 1.22
C THR A 23 1.42 -3.45 1.09
N LEU A 24 1.35 -2.16 1.37
CA LEU A 24 0.12 -1.40 1.22
C LEU A 24 0.24 -0.52 0.00
N VAL A 25 -0.71 -0.68 -0.93
CA VAL A 25 -0.72 0.10 -2.17
C VAL A 25 -1.86 1.10 -2.13
N ASP A 26 -1.53 2.38 -2.35
CA ASP A 26 -2.52 3.46 -2.45
C ASP A 26 -2.76 3.73 -3.93
N PHE A 27 -3.94 3.36 -4.44
CA PHE A 27 -4.34 3.67 -5.80
C PHE A 27 -4.97 5.06 -5.77
N TRP A 28 -4.39 6.01 -6.46
CA TRP A 28 -4.75 7.43 -6.34
C TRP A 28 -4.64 8.15 -7.68
N HIS A 29 -5.08 9.40 -7.74
CA HIS A 29 -4.75 10.27 -8.86
C HIS A 29 -4.78 11.72 -8.39
N ASP A 30 -4.25 12.62 -9.23
CA ASP A 30 -4.05 14.01 -8.86
C ASP A 30 -5.30 14.83 -8.68
N HIS A 31 -6.40 14.42 -9.28
CA HIS A 31 -7.64 15.19 -9.20
C HIS A 31 -8.64 14.60 -8.22
N CYS A 32 -8.18 13.83 -7.28
CA CYS A 32 -9.01 13.16 -6.29
C CYS A 32 -8.86 13.87 -4.95
N PRO A 33 -9.87 14.64 -4.51
CA PRO A 33 -9.74 15.39 -3.25
C PRO A 33 -9.50 14.48 -2.04
N TRP A 34 -10.17 13.32 -1.99
CA TRP A 34 -9.97 12.41 -0.86
C TRP A 34 -8.57 11.83 -0.87
N CYS A 35 -7.97 11.64 -2.05
CA CYS A 35 -6.60 11.16 -2.16
C CYS A 35 -5.64 12.20 -1.60
N ILE A 36 -5.89 13.46 -1.90
CA ILE A 36 -5.05 14.55 -1.43
C ILE A 36 -5.14 14.64 0.10
N MET A 37 -6.35 14.45 0.64
CA MET A 37 -6.53 14.49 2.09
C MET A 37 -5.90 13.29 2.77
N LEU A 38 -5.88 12.14 2.12
CA LEU A 38 -5.30 10.95 2.70
C LEU A 38 -3.76 10.99 2.69
N ASP A 39 -3.19 11.70 1.74
CA ASP A 39 -1.74 11.68 1.55
C ASP A 39 -0.93 12.01 2.81
N PRO A 40 -1.20 13.08 3.55
CA PRO A 40 -0.43 13.34 4.76
C PRO A 40 -0.63 12.27 5.84
N ILE A 41 -1.82 11.69 5.92
CA ILE A 41 -2.07 10.63 6.87
C ILE A 41 -1.23 9.41 6.51
N LEU A 42 -1.21 9.07 5.23
CA LEU A 42 -0.46 7.93 4.76
C LEU A 42 1.04 8.14 4.97
N ASN A 43 1.54 9.33 4.70
CA ASN A 43 2.95 9.62 4.90
C ASN A 43 3.34 9.49 6.36
N GLU A 44 2.48 9.92 7.26
CA GLU A 44 2.77 9.81 8.68
C GLU A 44 2.83 8.37 9.13
N VAL A 45 1.83 7.56 8.77
CA VAL A 45 1.84 6.16 9.21
C VAL A 45 2.94 5.37 8.52
N ALA A 46 3.30 5.74 7.30
CA ALA A 46 4.40 5.06 6.61
C ALA A 46 5.70 5.23 7.39
N GLU A 47 5.90 6.41 7.98
CA GLU A 47 7.09 6.61 8.80
C GLU A 47 7.01 5.78 10.08
N GLU A 48 5.83 5.71 10.68
CA GLU A 48 5.67 4.96 11.91
C GLU A 48 5.88 3.46 11.72
N TYR A 49 5.52 2.95 10.56
CA TYR A 49 5.62 1.51 10.29
C TYR A 49 6.79 1.15 9.38
N ARG A 50 7.73 2.08 9.24
CA ARG A 50 8.88 1.84 8.39
C ARG A 50 9.60 0.57 8.82
N GLY A 51 9.96 -0.27 7.88
CA GLY A 51 10.63 -1.53 8.18
C GLY A 51 9.67 -2.68 8.44
N LYS A 52 8.41 -2.40 8.74
CA LYS A 52 7.44 -3.44 9.00
C LYS A 52 6.51 -3.62 7.82
N ILE A 53 6.06 -2.52 7.25
CA ILE A 53 5.14 -2.53 6.11
C ILE A 53 5.73 -1.66 5.03
N LYS A 54 5.67 -2.12 3.80
CA LYS A 54 6.13 -1.33 2.67
C LYS A 54 4.94 -0.54 2.14
N PHE A 55 5.10 0.76 1.98
CA PHE A 55 4.04 1.62 1.49
C PHE A 55 4.39 2.10 0.09
N VAL A 56 3.48 1.89 -0.85
CA VAL A 56 3.68 2.37 -2.22
C VAL A 56 2.40 3.03 -2.70
N LYS A 57 2.49 3.83 -3.74
CA LYS A 57 1.31 4.43 -4.33
C LYS A 57 1.43 4.37 -5.84
N LEU A 58 0.29 4.19 -6.52
CA LEU A 58 0.23 4.07 -7.96
C LEU A 58 -0.83 5.02 -8.49
N ASN A 59 -0.42 5.94 -9.36
CA ASN A 59 -1.35 6.91 -9.95
C ASN A 59 -2.08 6.22 -11.09
N VAL A 60 -3.40 6.07 -10.94
CA VAL A 60 -4.20 5.28 -11.88
C VAL A 60 -4.48 5.99 -13.19
N LEU A 61 -4.21 7.29 -13.26
CA LEU A 61 -4.50 8.05 -14.47
C LEU A 61 -3.28 8.46 -15.27
N VAL A 62 -2.07 8.16 -14.77
CA VAL A 62 -0.89 8.64 -15.43
C VAL A 62 -0.54 7.85 -16.69
N SER A 63 -1.04 6.64 -16.83
CA SER A 63 -0.82 5.85 -18.04
C SER A 63 -1.87 4.77 -18.18
N PRO A 64 -2.10 4.27 -19.40
CA PRO A 64 -3.04 3.16 -19.58
C PRO A 64 -2.59 1.91 -18.84
N GLU A 65 -1.28 1.67 -18.77
CA GLU A 65 -0.76 0.49 -18.09
C GLU A 65 -1.03 0.54 -16.59
N ASN A 66 -0.87 1.73 -15.98
CA ASN A 66 -1.19 1.87 -14.58
C ASN A 66 -2.67 1.65 -14.34
N ARG A 67 -3.51 2.15 -15.26
CA ARG A 67 -4.94 1.99 -15.14
C ARG A 67 -5.32 0.52 -15.22
N GLU A 68 -4.66 -0.24 -16.08
CA GLU A 68 -4.94 -1.65 -16.20
C GLU A 68 -4.66 -2.41 -14.92
N ILE A 69 -3.61 -2.03 -14.19
CA ILE A 69 -3.31 -2.66 -12.92
C ILE A 69 -4.47 -2.41 -11.94
N ALA A 70 -4.93 -1.16 -11.88
CA ALA A 70 -6.04 -0.82 -10.99
C ALA A 70 -7.29 -1.62 -11.34
N VAL A 71 -7.61 -1.72 -12.62
CA VAL A 71 -8.78 -2.47 -13.06
C VAL A 71 -8.63 -3.94 -12.72
N HIS A 72 -7.43 -4.48 -12.90
CA HIS A 72 -7.19 -5.89 -12.60
C HIS A 72 -7.50 -6.23 -11.14
N TYR A 73 -7.23 -5.30 -10.23
CA TYR A 73 -7.49 -5.54 -8.81
C TYR A 73 -8.84 -4.98 -8.35
N GLY A 74 -9.71 -4.63 -9.29
CA GLY A 74 -11.07 -4.22 -8.96
C GLY A 74 -11.19 -2.82 -8.37
N VAL A 75 -10.22 -1.96 -8.62
CA VAL A 75 -10.26 -0.59 -8.10
C VAL A 75 -11.25 0.21 -8.93
N MET A 76 -12.37 0.62 -8.32
CA MET A 76 -13.41 1.35 -9.02
C MET A 76 -13.47 2.81 -8.62
N GLY A 77 -12.74 3.24 -7.65
CA GLY A 77 -12.71 4.63 -7.22
C GLY A 77 -11.44 4.87 -6.43
N THR A 78 -11.14 6.12 -6.14
CA THR A 78 -9.94 6.48 -5.41
C THR A 78 -10.28 7.36 -4.23
N PRO A 79 -9.50 7.28 -3.14
CA PRO A 79 -8.39 6.38 -2.97
C PRO A 79 -8.88 4.97 -2.63
N THR A 80 -8.13 3.97 -3.06
CA THR A 80 -8.38 2.60 -2.64
C THR A 80 -7.05 2.05 -2.14
N LEU A 81 -7.04 1.54 -0.93
CA LEU A 81 -5.85 0.96 -0.33
C LEU A 81 -5.97 -0.55 -0.38
N VAL A 82 -4.98 -1.22 -0.95
CA VAL A 82 -5.00 -2.67 -1.07
C VAL A 82 -3.74 -3.22 -0.40
N PHE A 83 -3.93 -4.15 0.53
CA PHE A 83 -2.79 -4.81 1.17
C PHE A 83 -2.43 -6.04 0.36
N PHE A 84 -1.14 -6.22 0.12
CA PHE A 84 -0.63 -7.40 -0.59
C PHE A 84 0.27 -8.20 0.33
N CYS A 85 0.15 -9.52 0.27
CA CYS A 85 0.99 -10.44 1.00
C CYS A 85 1.43 -11.52 0.05
N GLU A 86 2.74 -11.63 -0.17
CA GLU A 86 3.30 -12.60 -1.11
C GLU A 86 2.66 -12.52 -2.50
N GLY A 87 2.50 -11.31 -2.98
CA GLY A 87 1.98 -11.07 -4.32
C GLY A 87 0.48 -11.18 -4.48
N ARG A 88 -0.26 -11.39 -3.39
CA ARG A 88 -1.71 -11.53 -3.45
C ARG A 88 -2.41 -10.47 -2.64
N PRO A 89 -3.52 -9.92 -3.15
CA PRO A 89 -4.27 -8.94 -2.37
C PRO A 89 -4.99 -9.65 -1.23
N VAL A 90 -4.89 -9.11 -0.02
CA VAL A 90 -5.48 -9.74 1.15
C VAL A 90 -6.50 -8.86 1.86
N GLU A 91 -6.54 -7.58 1.56
CA GLU A 91 -7.51 -6.68 2.19
C GLU A 91 -7.64 -5.41 1.36
N VAL A 92 -8.83 -4.84 1.29
CA VAL A 92 -9.12 -3.63 0.51
C VAL A 92 -9.86 -2.64 1.39
N LEU A 93 -9.43 -1.38 1.38
CA LEU A 93 -10.10 -0.30 2.08
C LEU A 93 -10.36 0.80 1.06
N VAL A 94 -11.59 1.30 1.01
CA VAL A 94 -11.96 2.30 0.03
C VAL A 94 -12.27 3.62 0.72
N GLY A 95 -11.74 4.71 0.20
CA GLY A 95 -12.05 6.05 0.68
C GLY A 95 -11.08 6.58 1.70
N LEU A 96 -11.38 7.75 2.20
CA LEU A 96 -10.54 8.41 3.19
C LEU A 96 -10.70 7.71 4.53
N ILE A 97 -9.59 7.40 5.17
CA ILE A 97 -9.58 6.66 6.42
C ILE A 97 -8.88 7.50 7.47
N PRO A 98 -9.51 7.74 8.63
CA PRO A 98 -8.86 8.48 9.71
C PRO A 98 -7.61 7.76 10.19
N LYS A 99 -6.63 8.54 10.62
CA LYS A 99 -5.34 8.01 11.01
C LYS A 99 -5.41 6.90 12.05
N ASP A 100 -6.23 7.08 13.08
CA ASP A 100 -6.32 6.06 14.13
C ASP A 100 -6.92 4.75 13.62
N ARG A 101 -7.89 4.85 12.71
CA ARG A 101 -8.46 3.64 12.13
C ARG A 101 -7.45 2.95 11.23
N LEU A 102 -6.67 3.73 10.49
CA LEU A 102 -5.66 3.16 9.62
C LEU A 102 -4.60 2.45 10.47
N ARG A 103 -4.18 3.04 11.58
CA ARG A 103 -3.21 2.40 12.47
C ARG A 103 -3.75 1.07 12.98
N LYS A 104 -5.01 1.04 13.37
CA LYS A 104 -5.59 -0.19 13.87
C LYS A 104 -5.59 -1.25 12.79
N MET A 105 -5.91 -0.86 11.57
CA MET A 105 -5.90 -1.80 10.47
C MET A 105 -4.50 -2.30 10.18
N LEU A 106 -3.50 -1.41 10.23
CA LEU A 106 -2.12 -1.81 9.99
C LEU A 106 -1.65 -2.83 11.03
N ASP A 107 -1.97 -2.57 12.30
CA ASP A 107 -1.60 -3.50 13.37
C ASP A 107 -2.30 -4.84 13.20
N ASP A 108 -3.57 -4.80 12.81
CA ASP A 108 -4.34 -6.02 12.60
C ASP A 108 -3.76 -6.83 11.44
N MET A 109 -3.38 -6.15 10.36
CA MET A 109 -2.83 -6.85 9.20
C MET A 109 -1.47 -7.47 9.51
N LEU A 110 -0.66 -6.80 10.33
CA LEU A 110 0.61 -7.37 10.75
C LEU A 110 0.38 -8.63 11.57
N GLU A 111 -0.66 -8.66 12.39
CA GLU A 111 -0.95 -9.81 13.19
C GLU A 111 -1.53 -10.94 12.34
N ARG A 112 -2.42 -10.63 11.42
CA ARG A 112 -3.09 -11.65 10.61
C ARG A 112 -2.20 -12.23 9.51
N HIS A 113 -1.20 -11.49 9.06
CA HIS A 113 -0.36 -11.93 7.96
C HIS A 113 1.11 -11.97 8.37
N ARG A 114 1.38 -12.72 9.43
CA ARG A 114 2.73 -12.82 9.95
C ARG A 114 3.72 -13.38 8.96
N GLU A 115 3.25 -14.17 8.01
CA GLU A 115 4.14 -14.73 7.01
C GLU A 115 4.74 -13.65 6.12
N CYS A 116 4.14 -12.45 6.09
CA CYS A 116 4.66 -11.36 5.30
C CYS A 116 5.39 -10.31 6.12
N VAL A 117 5.52 -10.54 7.43
CA VAL A 117 6.22 -9.59 8.28
C VAL A 117 7.68 -9.95 8.28
N LYS A 118 8.53 -8.98 7.95
CA LYS A 118 9.94 -9.26 7.92
C LYS A 118 10.43 -9.53 9.33
N GLN A 119 11.16 -10.62 9.49
CA GLN A 119 11.62 -11.03 10.79
C GLN A 119 13.10 -10.79 10.94
N SER A 120 13.46 -9.75 11.63
CA SER A 120 14.88 -9.53 11.78
C SER A 120 15.48 -10.52 12.74
N THR A 121 14.66 -11.09 13.60
CA THR A 121 15.21 -12.01 14.54
C THR A 121 15.68 -13.27 13.92
N GLU A 122 15.24 -13.54 12.73
CA GLU A 122 15.70 -14.72 12.11
C GLU A 122 17.13 -14.71 11.91
N LEU A 123 17.69 -13.56 11.93
CA LEU A 123 19.07 -13.53 11.69
C LEU A 123 19.82 -14.15 12.76
N LYS A 124 19.29 -14.21 13.91
CA LYS A 124 20.03 -14.68 14.89
C LYS A 124 20.21 -16.04 14.82
N ALA A 125 19.59 -16.60 14.24
CA ALA A 125 19.74 -18.04 14.30
C ALA A 125 21.14 -18.50 14.32
#